data_15571ecd86239e92c5a97e03fbcb2ebe
#
_entry.id   15571ecd86239e92c5a97e03fbcb2ebe
#
_cell.length_a   1.000
_cell.length_b   1.000
_cell.length_c   1.000
_cell.angle_alpha   90.00
_cell.angle_beta   90.00
_cell.angle_gamma   90.00
#
_symmetry.space_group_name_H-M   'P 1'
#
loop_
_entity.id
_entity.type
_entity.pdbx_description
1 polymer ?
#
loop_
_entity_poly.entity_id
_entity_poly.type
_entity_poly.pdbx_seq_one_letter_code
_entity_poly.pdbx_strand_id
1 'polypeptide(L)'
;MGDYYNILGVAKEADQEEVKKAYRKLSLKHHPDKNGGDDEHFKKINEAYETLGDKGKRQMYNMQQSNPFANMGGMGGMGGMGGMDPHDDILKMFFGGGMGGMGGMGGINFAGMGGPNVRIFRNGVPVNAKPQPLIKQIHITLQDAFNGTKVPLEIEREIRTNEGNIKEVERVYIDIPMGIDENEMIVLQGKGHIINDSRGDVKIHITIKNETDFIRKGLDIYYTKEISLKDALIGFSFELHHISGKKYTINNNTGKVITNDYKKMVKNMGIRRERQHPAPPMVGNLIISFKIKFPEELTKEQREAIEKVF
;
A
#
# COMPACT_ATOMS: atom_id res chain seq x y z
N MET A 1 33.15 5.26 21.96
CA MET A 1 32.03 5.13 21.02
C MET A 1 32.16 3.83 20.26
N GLY A 2 31.16 2.96 20.34
CA GLY A 2 31.23 1.63 19.71
C GLY A 2 31.04 1.72 18.21
N ASP A 3 31.97 1.14 17.47
CA ASP A 3 31.86 0.92 16.04
C ASP A 3 30.58 0.11 15.73
N TYR A 4 29.77 0.56 14.78
CA TYR A 4 28.51 -0.11 14.42
C TYR A 4 28.68 -1.57 14.02
N TYR A 5 29.85 -1.92 13.45
CA TYR A 5 30.20 -3.32 13.20
C TYR A 5 30.35 -4.13 14.49
N ASN A 6 30.92 -3.53 15.53
CA ASN A 6 31.04 -4.16 16.85
C ASN A 6 29.68 -4.30 17.54
N ILE A 7 28.78 -3.33 17.38
CA ILE A 7 27.43 -3.37 17.97
C ILE A 7 26.62 -4.52 17.35
N LEU A 8 26.72 -4.73 16.04
CA LEU A 8 26.09 -5.86 15.37
C LEU A 8 26.87 -7.18 15.49
N GLY A 9 28.12 -7.13 15.96
CA GLY A 9 28.99 -8.31 16.06
C GLY A 9 29.36 -8.90 14.71
N VAL A 10 29.59 -8.07 13.70
CA VAL A 10 29.99 -8.47 12.35
C VAL A 10 31.34 -7.87 11.96
N ALA A 11 32.06 -8.51 11.04
CA ALA A 11 33.31 -7.98 10.50
C ALA A 11 33.05 -6.75 9.60
N LYS A 12 34.09 -5.90 9.43
CA LYS A 12 33.99 -4.71 8.54
C LYS A 12 33.77 -5.08 7.08
N GLU A 13 34.16 -6.28 6.69
CA GLU A 13 34.03 -6.86 5.35
C GLU A 13 32.73 -7.65 5.16
N ALA A 14 31.95 -7.86 6.26
CA ALA A 14 30.70 -8.61 6.22
C ALA A 14 29.78 -8.15 5.09
N ASP A 15 29.12 -9.07 4.42
CA ASP A 15 28.16 -8.74 3.37
C ASP A 15 26.83 -8.22 3.93
N GLN A 16 25.93 -7.77 3.06
CA GLN A 16 24.63 -7.22 3.48
C GLN A 16 23.71 -8.27 4.10
N GLU A 17 23.84 -9.53 3.71
CA GLU A 17 23.04 -10.62 4.25
C GLU A 17 23.51 -10.98 5.66
N GLU A 18 24.81 -10.95 5.91
CA GLU A 18 25.39 -11.16 7.23
C GLU A 18 24.99 -10.04 8.20
N VAL A 19 25.04 -8.78 7.79
CA VAL A 19 24.55 -7.63 8.56
C VAL A 19 23.07 -7.80 8.92
N LYS A 20 22.25 -8.18 7.96
CA LYS A 20 20.80 -8.41 8.15
C LYS A 20 20.51 -9.60 9.08
N LYS A 21 21.30 -10.66 8.98
CA LYS A 21 21.20 -11.86 9.82
C LYS A 21 21.58 -11.54 11.27
N ALA A 22 22.67 -10.79 11.48
CA ALA A 22 23.12 -10.33 12.78
C ALA A 22 22.09 -9.44 13.46
N TYR A 23 21.53 -8.46 12.74
CA TYR A 23 20.46 -7.61 13.23
C TYR A 23 19.24 -8.40 13.68
N ARG A 24 18.74 -9.34 12.86
CA ARG A 24 17.58 -10.18 13.24
C ARG A 24 17.83 -10.95 14.51
N LYS A 25 19.02 -11.53 14.67
CA LYS A 25 19.40 -12.30 15.87
C LYS A 25 19.45 -11.42 17.11
N LEU A 26 20.03 -10.23 17.01
CA LEU A 26 20.16 -9.29 18.12
C LEU A 26 18.83 -8.63 18.48
N SER A 27 18.01 -8.26 17.49
CA SER A 27 16.66 -7.70 17.70
C SER A 27 15.75 -8.68 18.43
N LEU A 28 15.80 -9.97 18.10
CA LEU A 28 15.03 -11.00 18.82
C LEU A 28 15.53 -11.24 20.25
N LYS A 29 16.84 -11.08 20.48
CA LYS A 29 17.46 -11.28 21.78
C LYS A 29 17.22 -10.10 22.72
N HIS A 30 17.20 -8.87 22.19
CA HIS A 30 17.07 -7.63 22.96
C HIS A 30 15.73 -6.92 22.73
N HIS A 31 14.68 -7.66 22.34
CA HIS A 31 13.34 -7.08 22.17
C HIS A 31 12.79 -6.58 23.50
N PRO A 32 12.26 -5.34 23.57
CA PRO A 32 11.76 -4.73 24.82
C PRO A 32 10.70 -5.58 25.52
N ASP A 33 9.87 -6.31 24.77
CA ASP A 33 8.82 -7.20 25.27
C ASP A 33 9.36 -8.45 25.99
N LYS A 34 10.61 -8.85 25.71
CA LYS A 34 11.18 -10.11 26.25
C LYS A 34 12.14 -9.93 27.41
N ASN A 35 12.79 -8.78 27.53
CA ASN A 35 13.90 -8.57 28.49
C ASN A 35 13.71 -7.39 29.45
N GLY A 36 12.47 -6.94 29.71
CA GLY A 36 12.22 -5.98 30.81
C GLY A 36 12.93 -4.63 30.66
N GLY A 37 13.14 -4.13 29.42
CA GLY A 37 13.45 -2.72 29.23
C GLY A 37 14.91 -2.35 29.01
N ASP A 38 15.71 -3.09 28.28
CA ASP A 38 17.00 -2.57 27.81
C ASP A 38 16.82 -1.79 26.48
N ASP A 39 16.03 -0.72 26.57
CA ASP A 39 15.70 0.17 25.43
C ASP A 39 16.94 0.82 24.81
N GLU A 40 17.98 1.06 25.59
CA GLU A 40 19.21 1.69 25.08
C GLU A 40 20.01 0.74 24.18
N HIS A 41 20.09 -0.54 24.52
CA HIS A 41 20.82 -1.52 23.72
C HIS A 41 20.09 -1.84 22.42
N PHE A 42 18.77 -1.97 22.48
CA PHE A 42 17.91 -2.16 21.30
C PHE A 42 17.98 -0.96 20.36
N LYS A 43 18.01 0.25 20.90
CA LYS A 43 18.15 1.49 20.12
C LYS A 43 19.48 1.54 19.37
N LYS A 44 20.58 1.17 20.03
CA LYS A 44 21.92 1.10 19.40
C LYS A 44 21.99 0.03 18.29
N ILE A 45 21.35 -1.12 18.48
CA ILE A 45 21.27 -2.18 17.45
C ILE A 45 20.49 -1.70 16.21
N ASN A 46 19.36 -0.99 16.41
CA ASN A 46 18.58 -0.42 15.32
C ASN A 46 19.38 0.64 14.54
N GLU A 47 20.06 1.54 15.24
CA GLU A 47 20.89 2.59 14.67
C GLU A 47 22.07 2.02 13.84
N ALA A 48 22.73 0.99 14.37
CA ALA A 48 23.78 0.29 13.66
C ALA A 48 23.27 -0.39 12.38
N TYR A 49 22.10 -1.02 12.43
CA TYR A 49 21.50 -1.65 11.24
C TYR A 49 21.02 -0.62 10.23
N GLU A 50 20.47 0.49 10.67
CA GLU A 50 20.02 1.56 9.78
C GLU A 50 21.19 2.16 8.97
N THR A 51 22.39 2.20 9.56
CA THR A 51 23.60 2.70 8.91
C THR A 51 24.28 1.64 8.05
N LEU A 52 24.42 0.41 8.53
CA LEU A 52 25.16 -0.65 7.84
C LEU A 52 24.29 -1.48 6.88
N GLY A 53 22.97 -1.45 7.04
CA GLY A 53 22.02 -2.18 6.22
C GLY A 53 21.78 -1.58 4.83
N ASP A 54 22.13 -0.32 4.61
CA ASP A 54 22.11 0.36 3.31
C ASP A 54 23.52 0.53 2.76
N LYS A 55 23.73 0.17 1.49
CA LYS A 55 25.05 0.25 0.85
C LYS A 55 25.63 1.66 0.82
N GLY A 56 24.79 2.66 0.58
CA GLY A 56 25.21 4.07 0.49
C GLY A 56 25.60 4.62 1.86
N LYS A 57 24.77 4.39 2.88
CA LYS A 57 25.04 4.82 4.27
C LYS A 57 26.27 4.14 4.82
N ARG A 58 26.45 2.84 4.56
CA ARG A 58 27.62 2.08 4.97
C ARG A 58 28.91 2.61 4.32
N GLN A 59 28.87 2.94 3.04
CA GLN A 59 30.02 3.51 2.34
C GLN A 59 30.42 4.87 2.90
N MET A 60 29.45 5.74 3.21
CA MET A 60 29.69 7.02 3.87
C MET A 60 30.28 6.85 5.27
N TYR A 61 29.73 5.93 6.06
CA TYR A 61 30.23 5.60 7.40
C TYR A 61 31.69 5.10 7.35
N ASN A 62 32.03 4.22 6.41
CA ASN A 62 33.38 3.72 6.21
C ASN A 62 34.35 4.81 5.75
N MET A 63 33.90 5.72 4.87
CA MET A 63 34.71 6.86 4.40
C MET A 63 35.00 7.82 5.56
N GLN A 64 34.05 8.05 6.44
CA GLN A 64 34.22 8.91 7.61
C GLN A 64 35.16 8.29 8.66
N GLN A 65 35.16 6.96 8.82
CA GLN A 65 36.11 6.26 9.68
C GLN A 65 37.55 6.21 9.10
N SER A 66 37.67 6.17 7.76
CA SER A 66 38.99 6.08 7.10
C SER A 66 39.73 7.41 7.03
N ASN A 67 39.06 8.54 7.18
CA ASN A 67 39.66 9.87 7.09
C ASN A 67 39.18 10.78 8.24
N PRO A 68 39.80 10.67 9.43
CA PRO A 68 39.47 11.54 10.57
C PRO A 68 39.79 13.03 10.28
N PHE A 69 40.63 13.29 9.25
CA PHE A 69 41.13 14.62 8.88
C PHE A 69 40.25 15.36 7.85
N ALA A 70 39.33 14.66 7.19
CA ALA A 70 38.39 15.31 6.24
C ALA A 70 37.37 16.24 6.91
N ASN A 71 37.22 16.12 8.21
CA ASN A 71 36.35 17.00 9.03
C ASN A 71 37.06 18.26 9.54
N MET A 72 38.37 18.43 9.25
CA MET A 72 39.18 19.56 9.74
C MET A 72 39.57 20.56 8.66
N GLY A 73 39.15 20.35 7.41
CA GLY A 73 39.48 21.15 6.22
C GLY A 73 38.38 22.09 5.73
N GLY A 74 37.58 22.66 6.60
CA GLY A 74 36.58 23.69 6.27
C GLY A 74 36.73 24.88 7.20
N MET A 75 37.79 25.65 7.00
CA MET A 75 38.15 26.84 7.75
C MET A 75 37.12 27.96 7.67
N GLY A 76 36.87 28.55 8.81
CA GLY A 76 36.59 30.00 8.90
C GLY A 76 35.30 30.36 9.63
N GLY A 77 35.42 30.76 10.87
CA GLY A 77 34.51 31.75 11.44
C GLY A 77 33.85 31.43 12.77
N MET A 78 34.64 31.66 13.82
CA MET A 78 34.21 32.42 15.03
C MET A 78 33.00 31.96 15.84
N GLY A 79 33.30 31.50 17.05
CA GLY A 79 32.59 31.98 18.25
C GLY A 79 31.61 31.05 18.90
N GLY A 80 32.02 30.48 20.04
CA GLY A 80 31.09 30.43 21.17
C GLY A 80 30.56 29.10 21.64
N MET A 81 31.29 28.50 22.58
CA MET A 81 30.77 27.98 23.84
C MET A 81 29.73 26.84 23.86
N GLY A 82 30.14 25.75 24.47
CA GLY A 82 29.23 24.78 25.09
C GLY A 82 29.39 23.37 24.57
N GLY A 83 29.97 22.53 25.39
CA GLY A 83 30.18 21.09 25.11
C GLY A 83 28.92 20.40 24.69
N MET A 84 28.90 19.97 23.45
CA MET A 84 27.90 19.09 22.90
C MET A 84 28.58 18.06 22.00
N ASP A 85 28.20 16.80 22.17
CA ASP A 85 28.73 15.66 21.44
C ASP A 85 28.57 15.85 19.93
N PRO A 86 29.64 15.77 19.12
CA PRO A 86 29.56 15.96 17.65
C PRO A 86 28.64 15.00 16.94
N HIS A 87 28.28 13.88 17.58
CA HIS A 87 27.38 12.86 17.02
C HIS A 87 25.89 13.24 17.12
N ASP A 88 25.49 13.99 18.14
CA ASP A 88 24.10 14.40 18.35
C ASP A 88 23.67 15.49 17.35
N ASP A 89 24.63 16.31 16.93
CA ASP A 89 24.38 17.39 15.96
C ASP A 89 24.24 16.89 14.53
N ILE A 90 25.00 15.83 14.15
CA ILE A 90 24.88 15.19 12.82
C ILE A 90 23.55 14.43 12.72
N LEU A 91 23.13 13.79 13.81
CA LEU A 91 21.86 13.09 13.86
C LEU A 91 20.67 14.07 13.83
N LYS A 92 20.77 15.20 14.54
CA LYS A 92 19.78 16.28 14.49
C LYS A 92 19.74 16.98 13.14
N MET A 93 20.88 17.15 12.47
CA MET A 93 20.95 17.71 11.13
C MET A 93 20.34 16.80 10.08
N PHE A 94 20.40 15.48 10.30
CA PHE A 94 19.88 14.46 9.40
C PHE A 94 18.41 14.09 9.67
N PHE A 95 17.97 14.12 10.95
CA PHE A 95 16.62 13.77 11.38
C PHE A 95 15.76 14.95 11.84
N GLY A 96 16.39 16.10 12.12
CA GLY A 96 15.71 17.26 12.74
C GLY A 96 15.09 18.25 11.75
N GLY A 97 14.83 17.88 10.52
CA GLY A 97 14.20 18.69 9.48
C GLY A 97 12.70 18.91 9.66
N GLY A 98 12.27 19.27 10.87
CA GLY A 98 10.90 19.66 11.18
C GLY A 98 10.84 21.02 11.84
N MET A 99 10.40 22.03 11.09
CA MET A 99 9.79 23.28 11.54
C MET A 99 10.70 24.39 12.10
N GLY A 100 10.86 25.44 11.32
CA GLY A 100 10.93 26.81 11.79
C GLY A 100 12.26 27.53 11.71
N GLY A 101 12.38 28.49 10.79
CA GLY A 101 13.13 29.70 11.04
C GLY A 101 14.38 30.01 10.25
N MET A 102 14.20 30.70 9.16
CA MET A 102 14.93 31.89 8.71
C MET A 102 16.46 31.96 8.85
N GLY A 103 17.15 32.01 7.74
CA GLY A 103 18.37 32.81 7.61
C GLY A 103 19.63 32.08 7.23
N GLY A 104 20.08 32.24 5.98
CA GLY A 104 21.50 32.42 5.68
C GLY A 104 22.29 31.28 5.06
N MET A 105 22.38 31.35 3.75
CA MET A 105 23.63 31.13 2.96
C MET A 105 24.36 29.79 3.05
N GLY A 106 24.28 29.01 2.00
CA GLY A 106 25.33 28.05 1.63
C GLY A 106 25.20 26.62 2.18
N GLY A 107 24.01 26.09 2.34
CA GLY A 107 23.79 24.69 2.72
C GLY A 107 23.58 23.79 1.50
N ILE A 108 24.43 22.79 1.31
CA ILE A 108 24.14 21.65 0.45
C ILE A 108 22.89 20.97 1.02
N ASN A 109 21.75 21.21 0.34
CA ASN A 109 20.45 20.68 0.76
C ASN A 109 20.41 19.18 0.40
N PHE A 110 20.88 18.33 1.31
CA PHE A 110 20.81 16.87 1.23
C PHE A 110 19.48 16.33 1.80
N ALA A 111 18.45 17.15 1.76
CA ALA A 111 17.11 16.72 2.13
C ALA A 111 16.47 16.00 0.96
N GLY A 112 16.49 14.67 0.98
CA GLY A 112 15.61 13.91 0.10
C GLY A 112 16.19 12.74 -0.66
N MET A 113 16.79 11.80 0.03
CA MET A 113 16.90 10.45 -0.51
C MET A 113 15.61 9.70 -0.20
N GLY A 114 14.60 9.90 -1.04
CA GLY A 114 13.32 9.24 -0.90
C GLY A 114 12.10 10.03 -1.37
N GLY A 115 12.26 11.30 -1.76
CA GLY A 115 11.18 12.10 -2.34
C GLY A 115 11.36 12.28 -3.86
N PRO A 116 10.28 12.52 -4.60
CA PRO A 116 10.30 12.67 -6.06
C PRO A 116 11.03 13.93 -6.58
N ASN A 117 11.78 14.66 -5.76
CA ASN A 117 12.41 15.94 -6.09
C ASN A 117 13.91 16.02 -5.78
N VAL A 118 14.68 14.95 -5.95
CA VAL A 118 16.15 15.05 -5.89
C VAL A 118 16.63 15.84 -7.11
N ARG A 119 16.93 17.12 -6.92
CA ARG A 119 17.62 17.93 -7.94
C ARG A 119 19.08 17.53 -7.96
N ILE A 120 19.44 16.63 -8.86
CA ILE A 120 20.85 16.30 -9.12
C ILE A 120 21.43 17.44 -9.96
N PHE A 121 22.35 18.21 -9.40
CA PHE A 121 23.13 19.21 -10.13
C PHE A 121 24.40 18.53 -10.65
N ARG A 122 24.64 18.55 -11.95
CA ARG A 122 25.89 18.17 -12.56
C ARG A 122 26.51 19.45 -13.16
N ASN A 123 27.67 19.86 -12.65
CA ASN A 123 28.34 21.11 -13.04
C ASN A 123 27.45 22.38 -12.87
N GLY A 124 26.71 22.48 -11.77
CA GLY A 124 25.86 23.67 -11.52
C GLY A 124 24.61 23.79 -12.39
N VAL A 125 24.38 22.85 -13.31
CA VAL A 125 23.16 22.77 -14.12
C VAL A 125 22.24 21.73 -13.52
N PRO A 126 20.96 22.05 -13.22
CA PRO A 126 20.01 21.05 -12.74
C PRO A 126 19.84 19.98 -13.81
N VAL A 127 20.26 18.75 -13.50
CA VAL A 127 19.91 17.58 -14.33
C VAL A 127 18.41 17.43 -14.26
N ASN A 128 17.74 17.35 -15.42
CA ASN A 128 16.29 17.32 -15.59
C ASN A 128 15.61 16.43 -14.55
N ALA A 129 15.11 17.08 -13.49
CA ALA A 129 14.22 16.41 -12.56
C ALA A 129 12.93 16.05 -13.31
N LYS A 130 12.49 14.78 -13.18
CA LYS A 130 11.23 14.33 -13.77
C LYS A 130 10.10 15.25 -13.32
N PRO A 131 9.25 15.76 -14.22
CA PRO A 131 8.12 16.61 -13.84
C PRO A 131 7.24 15.93 -12.80
N GLN A 132 6.59 16.72 -11.94
CA GLN A 132 5.65 16.19 -10.97
C GLN A 132 4.55 15.38 -11.66
N PRO A 133 4.14 14.25 -11.10
CA PRO A 133 3.10 13.43 -11.70
C PRO A 133 1.74 14.16 -11.68
N LEU A 134 0.98 14.00 -12.75
CA LEU A 134 -0.43 14.37 -12.78
C LEU A 134 -1.22 13.35 -11.97
N ILE A 135 -2.09 13.83 -11.08
CA ILE A 135 -2.98 12.97 -10.30
C ILE A 135 -4.37 13.04 -10.90
N LYS A 136 -4.92 11.89 -11.24
CA LYS A 136 -6.29 11.71 -11.75
C LYS A 136 -7.03 10.70 -10.88
N GLN A 137 -8.35 10.77 -10.88
CA GLN A 137 -9.23 9.82 -10.21
C GLN A 137 -10.21 9.24 -11.21
N ILE A 138 -10.40 7.93 -11.18
CA ILE A 138 -11.38 7.24 -12.01
C ILE A 138 -12.34 6.49 -11.11
N HIS A 139 -13.64 6.62 -11.41
CA HIS A 139 -14.69 5.86 -10.78
C HIS A 139 -15.09 4.70 -11.68
N ILE A 140 -15.08 3.50 -11.13
CA ILE A 140 -15.55 2.28 -11.80
C ILE A 140 -16.63 1.63 -10.95
N THR A 141 -17.44 0.75 -11.55
CA THR A 141 -18.41 -0.06 -10.80
C THR A 141 -17.74 -1.27 -10.16
N LEU A 142 -18.40 -1.87 -9.16
CA LEU A 142 -17.94 -3.14 -8.59
C LEU A 142 -17.93 -4.26 -9.66
N GLN A 143 -18.82 -4.19 -10.64
CA GLN A 143 -18.86 -5.12 -11.77
C GLN A 143 -17.65 -4.95 -12.70
N ASP A 144 -17.21 -3.71 -12.95
CA ASP A 144 -15.99 -3.43 -13.71
C ASP A 144 -14.75 -3.94 -12.98
N ALA A 145 -14.68 -3.72 -11.67
CA ALA A 145 -13.60 -4.26 -10.84
C ALA A 145 -13.58 -5.80 -10.82
N PHE A 146 -14.76 -6.44 -10.92
CA PHE A 146 -14.88 -7.90 -10.99
C PHE A 146 -14.41 -8.46 -12.33
N ASN A 147 -14.88 -7.87 -13.44
CA ASN A 147 -14.64 -8.39 -14.79
C ASN A 147 -13.34 -7.87 -15.44
N GLY A 148 -12.79 -6.78 -14.91
CA GLY A 148 -11.82 -5.95 -15.64
C GLY A 148 -12.50 -5.16 -16.75
N THR A 149 -11.95 -3.99 -17.08
CA THR A 149 -12.54 -3.13 -18.11
C THR A 149 -11.49 -2.20 -18.72
N LYS A 150 -11.84 -1.54 -19.82
CA LYS A 150 -11.05 -0.45 -20.40
C LYS A 150 -11.81 0.85 -20.28
N VAL A 151 -11.18 1.84 -19.64
CA VAL A 151 -11.80 3.15 -19.39
C VAL A 151 -11.05 4.22 -20.17
N PRO A 152 -11.74 5.08 -20.95
CA PRO A 152 -11.11 6.24 -21.59
C PRO A 152 -10.78 7.30 -20.53
N LEU A 153 -9.59 7.88 -20.61
CA LEU A 153 -9.15 9.00 -19.79
C LEU A 153 -8.59 10.12 -20.67
N GLU A 154 -9.01 11.34 -20.42
CA GLU A 154 -8.44 12.52 -21.02
C GLU A 154 -7.36 13.11 -20.10
N ILE A 155 -6.16 13.23 -20.65
CA ILE A 155 -4.99 13.77 -19.98
C ILE A 155 -4.69 15.13 -20.58
N GLU A 156 -4.91 16.17 -19.79
CA GLU A 156 -4.46 17.52 -20.11
C GLU A 156 -3.04 17.68 -19.57
N ARG A 157 -2.07 17.90 -20.45
CA ARG A 157 -0.68 18.10 -20.07
C ARG A 157 -0.11 19.39 -20.61
N GLU A 158 0.83 19.95 -19.89
CA GLU A 158 1.63 21.08 -20.34
C GLU A 158 2.94 20.58 -20.93
N ILE A 159 3.28 21.09 -22.10
CA ILE A 159 4.56 20.90 -22.78
C ILE A 159 5.30 22.21 -22.68
N ARG A 160 6.38 22.25 -21.88
CA ARG A 160 7.23 23.41 -21.72
C ARG A 160 8.55 23.17 -22.42
N THR A 161 8.81 23.99 -23.44
CA THR A 161 10.06 24.00 -24.19
C THR A 161 10.68 25.39 -24.11
N ASN A 162 11.89 25.52 -24.61
CA ASN A 162 12.57 26.83 -24.72
C ASN A 162 11.83 27.82 -25.64
N GLU A 163 10.94 27.33 -26.52
CA GLU A 163 10.16 28.11 -27.50
C GLU A 163 8.80 28.54 -26.98
N GLY A 164 8.33 27.96 -25.85
CA GLY A 164 7.04 28.32 -25.25
C GLY A 164 6.36 27.19 -24.49
N ASN A 165 5.15 27.50 -24.01
CA ASN A 165 4.30 26.56 -23.29
C ASN A 165 3.08 26.23 -24.12
N ILE A 166 2.84 24.93 -24.34
CA ILE A 166 1.70 24.41 -25.09
C ILE A 166 0.88 23.52 -24.17
N LYS A 167 -0.45 23.62 -24.24
CA LYS A 167 -1.35 22.67 -23.60
C LYS A 167 -1.81 21.64 -24.63
N GLU A 168 -1.72 20.37 -24.27
CA GLU A 168 -2.15 19.25 -25.10
C GLU A 168 -3.16 18.40 -24.33
N VAL A 169 -4.19 17.94 -25.02
CA VAL A 169 -5.16 16.96 -24.48
C VAL A 169 -4.97 15.66 -25.25
N GLU A 170 -4.59 14.61 -24.53
CA GLU A 170 -4.44 13.25 -25.07
C GLU A 170 -5.52 12.34 -24.49
N ARG A 171 -6.26 11.64 -25.34
CA ARG A 171 -7.21 10.61 -24.91
C ARG A 171 -6.52 9.25 -24.93
N VAL A 172 -6.42 8.60 -23.75
CA VAL A 172 -5.82 7.28 -23.58
C VAL A 172 -6.85 6.30 -23.04
N TYR A 173 -6.69 5.01 -23.35
CA TYR A 173 -7.49 3.94 -22.76
C TYR A 173 -6.68 3.25 -21.69
N ILE A 174 -7.28 3.08 -20.51
CA ILE A 174 -6.65 2.49 -19.36
C ILE A 174 -7.22 1.11 -19.14
N ASP A 175 -6.34 0.11 -19.11
CA ASP A 175 -6.72 -1.24 -18.75
C ASP A 175 -6.86 -1.34 -17.23
N ILE A 176 -8.08 -1.59 -16.76
CA ILE A 176 -8.40 -1.87 -15.36
C ILE A 176 -8.34 -3.39 -15.17
N PRO A 177 -7.39 -3.91 -14.40
CA PRO A 177 -7.25 -5.35 -14.20
C PRO A 177 -8.40 -5.90 -13.35
N MET A 178 -8.73 -7.19 -13.59
CA MET A 178 -9.67 -7.91 -12.72
C MET A 178 -9.19 -7.93 -11.27
N GLY A 179 -10.10 -7.67 -10.36
CA GLY A 179 -9.83 -7.72 -8.93
C GLY A 179 -9.10 -6.50 -8.36
N ILE A 180 -9.01 -5.41 -9.13
CA ILE A 180 -8.43 -4.15 -8.62
C ILE A 180 -9.10 -3.73 -7.31
N ASP A 181 -8.31 -3.22 -6.36
CA ASP A 181 -8.80 -2.82 -5.05
C ASP A 181 -9.18 -1.33 -5.00
N GLU A 182 -10.01 -0.98 -4.02
CA GLU A 182 -10.31 0.41 -3.69
C GLU A 182 -9.02 1.17 -3.38
N ASN A 183 -8.87 2.39 -3.92
CA ASN A 183 -7.70 3.25 -3.80
C ASN A 183 -6.40 2.69 -4.41
N GLU A 184 -6.47 1.60 -5.17
CA GLU A 184 -5.31 1.11 -5.92
C GLU A 184 -4.92 2.12 -7.00
N MET A 185 -3.62 2.24 -7.26
CA MET A 185 -3.06 3.25 -8.13
C MET A 185 -2.49 2.63 -9.40
N ILE A 186 -2.92 3.16 -10.56
CA ILE A 186 -2.35 2.84 -11.86
C ILE A 186 -1.43 3.98 -12.28
N VAL A 187 -0.22 3.66 -12.74
CA VAL A 187 0.76 4.64 -13.20
C VAL A 187 0.96 4.54 -14.70
N LEU A 188 0.66 5.63 -15.41
CA LEU A 188 0.99 5.76 -16.83
C LEU A 188 2.32 6.51 -16.96
N GLN A 189 3.36 5.77 -17.27
CA GLN A 189 4.71 6.32 -17.38
C GLN A 189 4.83 7.24 -18.59
N GLY A 190 5.45 8.43 -18.38
CA GLY A 190 5.75 9.38 -19.43
C GLY A 190 4.56 10.08 -20.08
N LYS A 191 3.33 9.92 -19.52
CA LYS A 191 2.09 10.54 -20.04
C LYS A 191 1.71 11.86 -19.34
N GLY A 192 2.48 12.30 -18.35
CA GLY A 192 2.29 13.57 -17.64
C GLY A 192 2.89 14.76 -18.39
N HIS A 193 3.12 15.85 -17.64
CA HIS A 193 3.76 17.07 -18.17
C HIS A 193 5.12 16.76 -18.80
N ILE A 194 5.46 17.52 -19.85
CA ILE A 194 6.75 17.46 -20.53
C ILE A 194 7.47 18.78 -20.26
N ILE A 195 8.66 18.72 -19.66
CA ILE A 195 9.47 19.90 -19.35
C ILE A 195 10.89 19.63 -19.88
N ASN A 196 11.34 20.39 -20.87
CA ASN A 196 12.67 20.24 -21.47
C ASN A 196 12.99 18.78 -21.77
N ASP A 197 12.15 18.10 -22.55
CA ASP A 197 12.22 16.68 -22.95
C ASP A 197 12.07 15.64 -21.82
N SER A 198 12.01 16.09 -20.56
CA SER A 198 11.70 15.21 -19.44
C SER A 198 10.19 14.99 -19.31
N ARG A 199 9.76 13.72 -19.30
CA ARG A 199 8.34 13.35 -19.25
C ARG A 199 7.95 12.90 -17.83
N GLY A 200 6.92 13.56 -17.30
CA GLY A 200 6.28 13.15 -16.04
C GLY A 200 5.35 11.94 -16.21
N ASP A 201 4.84 11.43 -15.11
CA ASP A 201 3.86 10.33 -15.10
C ASP A 201 2.46 10.84 -14.80
N VAL A 202 1.46 10.01 -15.08
CA VAL A 202 0.09 10.18 -14.57
C VAL A 202 -0.18 9.09 -13.56
N LYS A 203 -0.60 9.48 -12.36
CA LYS A 203 -1.03 8.59 -11.30
C LYS A 203 -2.54 8.62 -11.21
N ILE A 204 -3.16 7.46 -11.34
CA ILE A 204 -4.61 7.32 -11.40
C ILE A 204 -5.06 6.54 -10.18
N HIS A 205 -5.84 7.18 -9.32
CA HIS A 205 -6.49 6.54 -8.19
C HIS A 205 -7.84 5.96 -8.61
N ILE A 206 -8.05 4.71 -8.27
CA ILE A 206 -9.30 4.00 -8.59
C ILE A 206 -10.25 4.10 -7.40
N THR A 207 -11.48 4.49 -7.68
CA THR A 207 -12.58 4.50 -6.71
C THR A 207 -13.67 3.57 -7.21
N ILE A 208 -14.13 2.65 -6.35
CA ILE A 208 -15.14 1.65 -6.72
C ILE A 208 -16.49 2.05 -6.17
N LYS A 209 -17.46 2.28 -7.06
CA LYS A 209 -18.86 2.47 -6.69
C LYS A 209 -19.58 1.13 -6.68
N ASN A 210 -20.17 0.79 -5.56
CA ASN A 210 -20.99 -0.41 -5.46
C ASN A 210 -22.46 -0.05 -5.57
N GLU A 211 -23.06 -0.39 -6.69
CA GLU A 211 -24.50 -0.21 -6.98
C GLU A 211 -25.23 -1.56 -7.00
N THR A 212 -24.62 -2.59 -6.43
CA THR A 212 -25.16 -3.97 -6.43
C THR A 212 -25.50 -4.42 -5.02
N ASP A 213 -26.29 -5.50 -4.91
CA ASP A 213 -26.60 -6.16 -3.63
C ASP A 213 -25.43 -6.96 -3.05
N PHE A 214 -24.28 -6.99 -3.75
CA PHE A 214 -23.11 -7.70 -3.28
C PHE A 214 -22.22 -6.81 -2.45
N ILE A 215 -21.64 -7.37 -1.38
CA ILE A 215 -20.64 -6.70 -0.54
C ILE A 215 -19.31 -7.39 -0.76
N ARG A 216 -18.29 -6.64 -1.20
CA ARG A 216 -16.94 -7.14 -1.36
C ARG A 216 -16.18 -7.11 -0.03
N LYS A 217 -15.49 -8.21 0.31
CA LYS A 217 -14.52 -8.27 1.41
C LYS A 217 -13.28 -9.03 0.93
N GLY A 218 -12.24 -8.28 0.57
CA GLY A 218 -11.07 -8.84 -0.10
C GLY A 218 -11.43 -9.44 -1.45
N LEU A 219 -11.21 -10.74 -1.63
CA LEU A 219 -11.60 -11.48 -2.83
C LEU A 219 -12.97 -12.13 -2.72
N ASP A 220 -13.53 -12.28 -1.53
CA ASP A 220 -14.85 -12.85 -1.34
C ASP A 220 -15.94 -11.80 -1.58
N ILE A 221 -17.07 -12.27 -2.11
CA ILE A 221 -18.31 -11.48 -2.27
C ILE A 221 -19.41 -12.06 -1.43
N TYR A 222 -20.15 -11.19 -0.78
CA TYR A 222 -21.24 -11.54 0.12
C TYR A 222 -22.56 -11.10 -0.49
N TYR A 223 -23.56 -11.95 -0.41
CA TYR A 223 -24.92 -11.67 -0.84
C TYR A 223 -25.90 -12.07 0.25
N THR A 224 -26.90 -11.26 0.53
CA THR A 224 -27.92 -11.59 1.51
C THR A 224 -29.25 -11.81 0.79
N LYS A 225 -29.81 -13.00 0.94
CA LYS A 225 -31.12 -13.37 0.40
C LYS A 225 -32.16 -13.41 1.50
N GLU A 226 -33.25 -12.68 1.32
CA GLU A 226 -34.45 -12.86 2.16
C GLU A 226 -35.22 -14.07 1.68
N ILE A 227 -35.63 -14.97 2.62
CA ILE A 227 -36.43 -16.15 2.38
C ILE A 227 -37.57 -16.20 3.41
N SER A 228 -38.66 -16.84 3.06
CA SER A 228 -39.76 -17.07 4.02
C SER A 228 -39.37 -18.14 5.05
N LEU A 229 -40.06 -18.14 6.21
CA LEU A 229 -39.95 -19.22 7.20
C LEU A 229 -40.27 -20.60 6.56
N LYS A 230 -41.28 -20.66 5.71
CA LYS A 230 -41.63 -21.86 4.96
C LYS A 230 -40.47 -22.37 4.14
N ASP A 231 -39.82 -21.49 3.34
CA ASP A 231 -38.67 -21.84 2.51
C ASP A 231 -37.47 -22.29 3.34
N ALA A 232 -37.27 -21.65 4.51
CA ALA A 232 -36.21 -22.03 5.44
C ALA A 232 -36.38 -23.47 5.99
N LEU A 233 -37.63 -23.90 6.20
CA LEU A 233 -37.95 -25.22 6.74
C LEU A 233 -37.99 -26.32 5.68
N ILE A 234 -38.64 -26.07 4.54
CA ILE A 234 -38.88 -27.12 3.52
C ILE A 234 -37.94 -27.07 2.33
N GLY A 235 -37.14 -26.01 2.21
CA GLY A 235 -36.22 -25.78 1.08
C GLY A 235 -36.72 -24.75 0.09
N PHE A 236 -35.81 -24.29 -0.75
CA PHE A 236 -36.04 -23.22 -1.73
C PHE A 236 -35.24 -23.43 -3.01
N SER A 237 -35.67 -22.71 -4.04
CA SER A 237 -34.89 -22.49 -5.25
C SER A 237 -35.09 -21.05 -5.72
N PHE A 238 -34.00 -20.35 -6.05
CA PHE A 238 -34.09 -19.00 -6.63
C PHE A 238 -32.98 -18.76 -7.66
N GLU A 239 -33.23 -17.85 -8.59
CA GLU A 239 -32.22 -17.37 -9.54
C GLU A 239 -31.40 -16.23 -8.91
N LEU A 240 -30.09 -16.38 -8.92
CA LEU A 240 -29.13 -15.37 -8.53
C LEU A 240 -28.52 -14.73 -9.76
N HIS A 241 -28.70 -13.42 -9.91
CA HIS A 241 -27.98 -12.63 -10.91
C HIS A 241 -26.64 -12.27 -10.34
N HIS A 242 -25.61 -13.00 -10.75
CA HIS A 242 -24.26 -12.84 -10.23
C HIS A 242 -23.59 -11.60 -10.79
N ILE A 243 -22.65 -11.00 -10.03
CA ILE A 243 -21.91 -9.81 -10.43
C ILE A 243 -21.13 -9.98 -11.76
N SER A 244 -20.79 -11.20 -12.14
CA SER A 244 -20.20 -11.52 -13.46
C SER A 244 -21.17 -11.32 -14.64
N GLY A 245 -22.43 -10.97 -14.38
CA GLY A 245 -23.50 -10.91 -15.38
C GLY A 245 -24.17 -12.25 -15.68
N LYS A 246 -23.69 -13.35 -15.11
CA LYS A 246 -24.28 -14.70 -15.28
C LYS A 246 -25.38 -14.95 -14.28
N LYS A 247 -26.33 -15.81 -14.67
CA LYS A 247 -27.43 -16.28 -13.82
C LYS A 247 -27.13 -17.68 -13.28
N TYR A 248 -27.39 -17.89 -12.00
CA TYR A 248 -27.20 -19.18 -11.34
C TYR A 248 -28.43 -19.55 -10.54
N THR A 249 -28.83 -20.79 -10.60
CA THR A 249 -29.90 -21.33 -9.75
C THR A 249 -29.31 -21.82 -8.45
N ILE A 250 -29.74 -21.21 -7.35
CA ILE A 250 -29.35 -21.60 -5.99
C ILE A 250 -30.53 -22.36 -5.37
N ASN A 251 -30.28 -23.59 -4.96
CA ASN A 251 -31.31 -24.44 -4.34
C ASN A 251 -30.84 -25.02 -3.00
N ASN A 252 -31.80 -25.38 -2.17
CA ASN A 252 -31.61 -26.12 -0.93
C ASN A 252 -32.76 -27.11 -0.74
N ASN A 253 -32.77 -28.16 -1.56
CA ASN A 253 -33.81 -29.21 -1.55
C ASN A 253 -33.36 -30.45 -0.79
N THR A 254 -32.37 -30.32 0.12
CA THR A 254 -31.76 -31.47 0.82
C THR A 254 -32.43 -31.83 2.14
N GLY A 255 -33.55 -31.18 2.48
CA GLY A 255 -34.23 -31.35 3.79
C GLY A 255 -33.50 -30.68 4.97
N LYS A 256 -32.38 -29.99 4.71
CA LYS A 256 -31.63 -29.24 5.73
C LYS A 256 -32.34 -27.93 6.03
N VAL A 257 -32.76 -27.74 7.28
CA VAL A 257 -33.32 -26.47 7.75
C VAL A 257 -32.27 -25.38 7.73
N ILE A 258 -32.66 -24.22 7.23
CA ILE A 258 -31.81 -23.03 7.18
C ILE A 258 -32.08 -22.17 8.42
N THR A 259 -31.01 -21.82 9.12
CA THR A 259 -31.03 -20.88 10.25
C THR A 259 -30.51 -19.52 9.83
N ASN A 260 -30.71 -18.47 10.64
CA ASN A 260 -30.16 -17.13 10.37
C ASN A 260 -28.63 -17.10 10.30
N ASP A 261 -27.97 -18.01 10.99
CA ASP A 261 -26.50 -18.10 10.99
C ASP A 261 -25.95 -18.96 9.85
N TYR A 262 -26.83 -19.63 9.11
CA TYR A 262 -26.42 -20.47 8.00
C TYR A 262 -25.86 -19.62 6.85
N LYS A 263 -24.69 -20.03 6.37
CA LYS A 263 -24.04 -19.42 5.19
C LYS A 263 -23.73 -20.51 4.17
N LYS A 264 -24.16 -20.28 2.94
CA LYS A 264 -23.82 -21.13 1.81
C LYS A 264 -22.60 -20.55 1.11
N MET A 265 -21.48 -21.25 1.16
CA MET A 265 -20.28 -20.88 0.44
C MET A 265 -20.25 -21.57 -0.92
N VAL A 266 -20.10 -20.81 -1.98
CA VAL A 266 -19.87 -21.30 -3.34
C VAL A 266 -18.45 -20.95 -3.74
N LYS A 267 -17.61 -21.98 -3.86
CA LYS A 267 -16.18 -21.83 -4.14
C LYS A 267 -15.93 -21.24 -5.51
N ASN A 268 -14.88 -20.43 -5.62
CA ASN A 268 -14.41 -19.83 -6.88
C ASN A 268 -15.44 -18.93 -7.59
N MET A 269 -16.43 -18.44 -6.88
CA MET A 269 -17.41 -17.47 -7.41
C MET A 269 -17.21 -16.07 -6.85
N GLY A 270 -16.09 -15.80 -6.20
CA GLY A 270 -15.67 -14.46 -5.78
C GLY A 270 -14.82 -13.77 -6.84
N ILE A 271 -14.13 -12.73 -6.41
CA ILE A 271 -13.25 -11.92 -7.26
C ILE A 271 -12.00 -12.71 -7.61
N ARG A 272 -11.60 -12.61 -8.87
CA ARG A 272 -10.35 -13.17 -9.38
C ARG A 272 -9.32 -12.06 -9.45
N ARG A 273 -8.12 -12.31 -8.93
CA ARG A 273 -6.96 -11.43 -9.05
C ARG A 273 -5.77 -12.19 -9.61
N GLU A 274 -5.22 -11.67 -10.69
CA GLU A 274 -4.00 -12.21 -11.27
C GLU A 274 -2.81 -11.91 -10.34
N ARG A 275 -1.85 -12.84 -10.33
CA ARG A 275 -0.56 -12.69 -9.64
C ARG A 275 0.56 -12.62 -10.67
N GLN A 276 1.71 -12.11 -10.24
CA GLN A 276 2.90 -12.16 -11.07
C GLN A 276 3.28 -13.64 -11.34
N HIS A 277 3.51 -13.94 -12.62
CA HIS A 277 3.95 -15.26 -13.04
C HIS A 277 5.22 -15.70 -12.26
N PRO A 278 5.33 -16.98 -11.78
CA PRO A 278 4.54 -18.15 -12.16
C PRO A 278 3.35 -18.48 -11.22
N ALA A 279 2.97 -17.63 -10.27
CA ALA A 279 1.93 -17.96 -9.31
C ALA A 279 0.54 -18.01 -9.96
N PRO A 280 -0.33 -18.99 -9.61
CA PRO A 280 -1.70 -19.05 -10.12
C PRO A 280 -2.52 -17.87 -9.58
N PRO A 281 -3.60 -17.47 -10.30
CA PRO A 281 -4.48 -16.42 -9.85
C PRO A 281 -5.15 -16.79 -8.52
N MET A 282 -5.43 -15.78 -7.71
CA MET A 282 -6.28 -15.96 -6.53
C MET A 282 -7.73 -15.77 -6.91
N VAL A 283 -8.60 -16.65 -6.41
CA VAL A 283 -10.04 -16.57 -6.63
C VAL A 283 -10.74 -16.68 -5.29
N GLY A 284 -11.59 -15.70 -4.99
CA GLY A 284 -12.43 -15.72 -3.79
C GLY A 284 -13.70 -16.57 -3.95
N ASN A 285 -14.56 -16.53 -2.96
CA ASN A 285 -15.79 -17.28 -2.88
C ASN A 285 -17.00 -16.35 -2.89
N LEU A 286 -18.16 -16.90 -3.25
CA LEU A 286 -19.44 -16.26 -2.99
C LEU A 286 -20.00 -16.83 -1.70
N ILE A 287 -20.32 -15.96 -0.76
CA ILE A 287 -20.94 -16.30 0.53
C ILE A 287 -22.37 -15.76 0.54
N ILE A 288 -23.34 -16.67 0.58
CA ILE A 288 -24.76 -16.33 0.63
C ILE A 288 -25.25 -16.49 2.07
N SER A 289 -25.69 -15.40 2.68
CA SER A 289 -26.36 -15.36 3.97
C SER A 289 -27.86 -15.31 3.75
N PHE A 290 -28.64 -15.89 4.64
CA PHE A 290 -30.09 -15.92 4.55
C PHE A 290 -30.71 -15.12 5.70
N LYS A 291 -31.66 -14.24 5.36
CA LYS A 291 -32.46 -13.52 6.32
C LYS A 291 -33.87 -14.11 6.28
N ILE A 292 -34.27 -14.77 7.36
CA ILE A 292 -35.58 -15.43 7.43
C ILE A 292 -36.61 -14.39 7.82
N LYS A 293 -37.61 -14.23 6.95
CA LYS A 293 -38.78 -13.41 7.21
C LYS A 293 -39.84 -14.27 7.89
N PHE A 294 -40.10 -13.99 9.15
CA PHE A 294 -41.19 -14.59 9.91
C PHE A 294 -42.49 -13.92 9.55
N PRO A 295 -43.62 -14.67 9.54
CA PRO A 295 -44.95 -14.06 9.44
C PRO A 295 -45.24 -13.26 10.70
N GLU A 296 -45.96 -12.16 10.57
CA GLU A 296 -46.35 -11.33 11.71
C GLU A 296 -47.36 -12.06 12.59
N GLU A 297 -48.30 -12.80 11.97
CA GLU A 297 -49.33 -13.58 12.65
C GLU A 297 -49.53 -14.94 11.97
N LEU A 298 -50.01 -15.91 12.73
CA LEU A 298 -50.42 -17.22 12.23
C LEU A 298 -51.93 -17.38 12.37
N THR A 299 -52.56 -17.96 11.35
CA THR A 299 -53.97 -18.36 11.46
C THR A 299 -54.14 -19.50 12.48
N LYS A 300 -55.40 -19.74 12.90
CA LYS A 300 -55.69 -20.81 13.85
C LYS A 300 -55.31 -22.19 13.29
N GLU A 301 -55.61 -22.42 12.00
CA GLU A 301 -55.27 -23.68 11.31
C GLU A 301 -53.76 -23.89 11.21
N GLN A 302 -53.01 -22.81 10.96
CA GLN A 302 -51.54 -22.87 10.91
C GLN A 302 -50.95 -23.23 12.27
N ARG A 303 -51.43 -22.66 13.36
CA ARG A 303 -51.01 -22.98 14.73
C ARG A 303 -51.25 -24.45 15.04
N GLU A 304 -52.52 -24.92 14.81
CA GLU A 304 -52.89 -26.32 15.05
C GLU A 304 -52.05 -27.30 14.20
N ALA A 305 -51.73 -26.92 12.96
CA ALA A 305 -50.87 -27.76 12.10
C ALA A 305 -49.44 -27.84 12.62
N ILE A 306 -48.89 -26.74 13.09
CA ILE A 306 -47.50 -26.66 13.67
C ILE A 306 -47.45 -27.50 14.95
N GLU A 307 -48.44 -27.37 15.88
CA GLU A 307 -48.52 -28.15 17.12
C GLU A 307 -48.58 -29.67 16.88
N LYS A 308 -49.16 -30.10 15.73
CA LYS A 308 -49.20 -31.53 15.37
C LYS A 308 -47.89 -32.07 14.82
N VAL A 309 -47.02 -31.21 14.30
CA VAL A 309 -45.77 -31.62 13.64
C VAL A 309 -44.61 -31.57 14.62
N PHE A 310 -44.57 -30.62 15.52
CA PHE A 310 -43.54 -30.40 16.53
C PHE A 310 -44.08 -30.65 17.94
#